data_802f52dc98c9d09ffeff9b4900e558de
#
_entry.id   802f52dc98c9d09ffeff9b4900e558de
#
_cell.length_a   1.000
_cell.length_b   1.000
_cell.length_c   1.000
_cell.angle_alpha   90.00
_cell.angle_beta   90.00
_cell.angle_gamma   90.00
#
_symmetry.space_group_name_H-M   'P 1'
#
loop_
_entity.id
_entity.type
_entity.pdbx_description
1 polymer ?
#
loop_
_entity_poly.entity_id
_entity_poly.type
_entity_poly.pdbx_seq_one_letter_code
_entity_poly.pdbx_strand_id
1 'polypeptide(L)'
;MDGSDTRTQTDSGTHGGSGAPDRPVTEPGGHRTVDGHDGGAGATTGPATGIPHAVPGPRPIRRRIPVEWLTTTDHKKIGTLYLVTAFVFFLVGGLMALLMRAELARPGTQIMSNEQFNQAFTMHGSVMLLLFAMPLFTGFANWLMPLQIGAPDVAFPRLNMLAYWLFLFGSLIAAAGFLTPQGAAVFGWFAYAPLSDAVHSPGVGADMWIMGVALSGFGSILGAVNFITTIICMRAPGMTMFRMPIFTWNVLLTALLILMVFPVLAAALFALEMDRKFGSHIFDPANGGALLWQHLFWFFGHPEVYVLALPFFGIISEVIPVFSRKPMFGYIGLIAATISIAGLSITVWAHHMYVTGGVLLPFFAFMTFLIAVPTGVKFFNWIGTMWKGSLSFETPMLWATGFLVTFVFGGLTGVILASPPMDFHVSDTYFVVAHFHYTLFGTVVYAMFAGFHFWWPKFTGKMLDERLGKITFWTLTVGFNLTFLVQHWLGAAGMPRRYADYLAADGFTTLNTLSSIGSFALGLSFLPFFYNVWKTAKYGKKIEADDPWGYSRSLEWATSCPPPRHNFTSLPRIRSESPAFDLHHPEVAALEASRT
;
A
#
# COMPACT_ATOMS: atom_id res chain seq x y z
N MET A 1 13.84 32.22 53.34
CA MET A 1 15.07 32.98 53.06
C MET A 1 14.99 33.28 51.60
N ASP A 2 14.36 34.32 51.32
CA ASP A 2 14.78 35.67 50.90
C ASP A 2 15.47 35.60 49.57
N GLY A 3 14.99 36.16 48.52
CA GLY A 3 14.43 37.51 48.26
C GLY A 3 15.27 38.08 47.16
N SER A 4 14.81 38.62 46.20
CA SER A 4 14.27 39.89 45.73
C SER A 4 14.59 40.07 44.27
N ASP A 5 13.62 40.26 43.44
CA ASP A 5 13.18 41.54 42.82
C ASP A 5 14.29 42.46 42.35
N THR A 6 14.27 42.80 41.08
CA THR A 6 14.25 44.19 40.60
C THR A 6 13.83 44.33 39.14
N ARG A 7 12.76 45.09 38.97
CA ARG A 7 12.33 45.78 37.74
C ARG A 7 13.31 46.89 37.39
N THR A 8 13.41 47.23 36.11
CA THR A 8 13.36 48.63 35.66
C THR A 8 12.94 48.71 34.20
N GLN A 9 11.94 49.45 34.04
CA GLN A 9 11.34 50.17 32.94
C GLN A 9 12.22 51.32 32.39
N THR A 10 11.73 51.84 31.29
CA THR A 10 11.80 53.17 30.66
C THR A 10 12.70 53.20 29.43
N ASP A 11 12.44 53.92 28.36
CA ASP A 11 11.31 54.76 27.90
C ASP A 11 11.65 55.22 26.47
N SER A 12 10.63 55.46 25.69
CA SER A 12 10.36 56.46 24.66
C SER A 12 11.46 57.01 23.76
N GLY A 13 11.08 57.17 22.46
CA GLY A 13 11.77 58.11 21.52
C GLY A 13 11.20 58.07 20.12
N THR A 14 10.10 58.71 19.93
CA THR A 14 9.43 59.29 18.78
C THR A 14 10.33 60.08 17.81
N HIS A 15 9.99 60.09 16.56
CA HIS A 15 9.91 61.10 15.46
C HIS A 15 10.22 60.42 14.12
N GLY A 16 9.44 60.51 13.08
CA GLY A 16 8.60 61.55 12.55
C GLY A 16 8.91 61.79 11.09
N GLY A 17 7.89 61.67 10.28
CA GLY A 17 7.73 62.61 9.18
C GLY A 17 7.90 62.13 7.74
N SER A 18 6.76 62.08 7.04
CA SER A 18 6.44 62.67 5.74
C SER A 18 7.19 62.11 4.49
N GLY A 19 6.61 61.83 3.39
CA GLY A 19 5.50 62.33 2.67
C GLY A 19 5.38 61.60 1.34
N ALA A 20 4.18 61.37 0.89
CA ALA A 20 3.83 61.08 -0.50
C ALA A 20 3.97 62.33 -1.37
N PRO A 21 3.99 62.25 -2.70
CA PRO A 21 2.72 62.24 -3.39
C PRO A 21 2.62 61.38 -4.67
N ASP A 22 1.37 61.10 -4.98
CA ASP A 22 0.82 60.67 -6.24
C ASP A 22 1.28 61.42 -7.48
N ARG A 23 1.30 60.75 -8.63
CA ARG A 23 0.64 61.16 -9.90
C ARG A 23 0.96 60.22 -11.08
N PRO A 24 0.28 60.34 -12.23
CA PRO A 24 -0.85 59.52 -12.59
C PRO A 24 -0.67 58.75 -13.94
N VAL A 25 -1.68 57.95 -14.22
CA VAL A 25 -2.08 57.34 -15.49
C VAL A 25 -2.02 58.27 -16.69
N THR A 26 -1.51 57.80 -17.85
CA THR A 26 -1.94 58.23 -19.18
C THR A 26 -1.89 57.07 -20.17
N GLU A 27 -3.09 56.65 -20.63
CA GLU A 27 -3.28 56.14 -21.99
C GLU A 27 -3.18 57.30 -23.00
N PRO A 28 -2.85 57.00 -24.29
CA PRO A 28 -3.85 57.12 -25.34
C PRO A 28 -3.68 56.02 -26.42
N GLY A 29 -4.65 55.41 -27.05
CA GLY A 29 -5.73 55.94 -27.86
C GLY A 29 -5.29 56.31 -29.28
N GLY A 30 -5.66 55.51 -30.31
CA GLY A 30 -5.40 55.88 -31.68
C GLY A 30 -5.97 54.89 -32.71
N HIS A 31 -7.25 55.06 -33.01
CA HIS A 31 -7.89 54.55 -34.22
C HIS A 31 -7.20 55.10 -35.50
N ARG A 32 -7.07 54.24 -36.51
CA ARG A 32 -7.09 54.67 -37.93
C ARG A 32 -7.83 53.64 -38.79
N THR A 33 -9.00 54.01 -39.19
CA THR A 33 -9.73 53.58 -40.38
C THR A 33 -9.12 54.28 -41.60
N VAL A 34 -8.99 53.55 -42.70
CA VAL A 34 -8.97 54.16 -44.05
C VAL A 34 -9.72 53.23 -45.00
N ASP A 35 -10.77 53.81 -45.57
CA ASP A 35 -11.61 53.28 -46.64
C ASP A 35 -10.92 53.30 -48.02
N GLY A 36 -11.30 52.33 -48.85
CA GLY A 36 -11.80 52.40 -50.19
C GLY A 36 -10.93 52.91 -51.36
N HIS A 37 -10.78 52.17 -52.41
CA HIS A 37 -11.36 52.54 -53.71
C HIS A 37 -11.17 51.42 -54.75
N ASP A 38 -12.18 51.36 -55.62
CA ASP A 38 -12.40 50.52 -56.79
C ASP A 38 -11.35 50.64 -57.90
N GLY A 39 -11.37 49.67 -58.80
CA GLY A 39 -10.87 49.82 -60.16
C GLY A 39 -10.45 48.53 -60.84
N GLY A 40 -11.25 47.74 -61.44
CA GLY A 40 -11.59 47.63 -62.84
C GLY A 40 -10.75 46.69 -63.71
N ALA A 41 -11.39 45.63 -64.14
CA ALA A 41 -11.38 45.01 -65.48
C ALA A 41 -10.10 44.38 -66.07
N GLY A 42 -10.25 43.13 -66.52
CA GLY A 42 -9.40 42.56 -67.54
C GLY A 42 -9.46 41.02 -67.58
N ALA A 43 -10.40 40.47 -68.34
CA ALA A 43 -10.50 39.05 -68.61
C ALA A 43 -9.39 38.53 -69.51
N THR A 44 -8.87 37.33 -69.27
CA THR A 44 -8.61 36.33 -70.33
C THR A 44 -8.53 34.91 -69.78
N THR A 45 -9.24 34.07 -70.41
CA THR A 45 -9.47 32.65 -70.26
C THR A 45 -8.24 31.80 -70.61
N GLY A 46 -7.97 30.75 -69.80
CA GLY A 46 -7.18 29.59 -70.17
C GLY A 46 -7.35 28.46 -69.15
N PRO A 47 -7.72 27.23 -69.54
CA PRO A 47 -7.96 26.16 -68.58
C PRO A 47 -6.65 25.49 -68.17
N ALA A 48 -6.22 25.72 -66.95
CA ALA A 48 -5.14 24.94 -66.34
C ALA A 48 -5.74 23.75 -65.61
N THR A 49 -5.60 22.59 -66.21
CA THR A 49 -5.81 21.26 -65.58
C THR A 49 -4.72 21.04 -64.53
N GLY A 50 -4.92 21.57 -63.36
CA GLY A 50 -4.10 21.28 -62.17
C GLY A 50 -4.75 20.13 -61.39
N ILE A 51 -4.18 18.94 -61.47
CA ILE A 51 -4.49 17.84 -60.54
C ILE A 51 -4.16 18.35 -59.14
N PRO A 52 -5.12 18.38 -58.18
CA PRO A 52 -4.78 18.74 -56.81
C PRO A 52 -3.86 17.62 -56.24
N HIS A 53 -2.59 17.96 -56.05
CA HIS A 53 -1.74 17.12 -55.20
C HIS A 53 -2.36 17.13 -53.80
N ALA A 54 -3.06 16.02 -53.48
CA ALA A 54 -3.52 15.77 -52.12
C ALA A 54 -2.27 15.79 -51.22
N VAL A 55 -2.17 16.83 -50.36
CA VAL A 55 -1.17 16.86 -49.30
C VAL A 55 -1.44 15.59 -48.45
N PRO A 56 -0.45 14.68 -48.27
CA PRO A 56 -0.64 13.53 -47.46
C PRO A 56 -0.99 14.01 -46.06
N GLY A 57 -2.19 13.69 -45.59
CA GLY A 57 -2.56 13.95 -44.21
C GLY A 57 -1.53 13.33 -43.27
N PRO A 58 -1.34 13.90 -42.06
CA PRO A 58 -0.36 13.38 -41.12
C PRO A 58 -0.64 11.87 -40.90
N ARG A 59 0.34 11.05 -41.25
CA ARG A 59 0.26 9.61 -41.03
C ARG A 59 -0.06 9.39 -39.56
N PRO A 60 -1.08 8.57 -39.20
CA PRO A 60 -1.32 8.27 -37.80
C PRO A 60 -0.04 7.63 -37.25
N ILE A 61 0.59 8.32 -36.29
CA ILE A 61 1.73 7.80 -35.56
C ILE A 61 1.21 6.53 -34.90
N ARG A 62 1.58 5.35 -35.42
CA ARG A 62 1.36 4.07 -34.75
C ARG A 62 2.13 4.16 -33.43
N ARG A 63 1.47 4.63 -32.38
CA ARG A 63 2.03 4.65 -31.02
C ARG A 63 2.47 3.23 -30.71
N ARG A 64 3.77 3.03 -30.56
CA ARG A 64 4.32 1.78 -30.07
C ARG A 64 3.95 1.71 -28.59
N ILE A 65 2.85 1.01 -28.28
CA ILE A 65 2.29 0.82 -26.94
C ILE A 65 3.37 0.54 -25.86
N PRO A 66 4.45 -0.26 -26.11
CA PRO A 66 5.47 -0.51 -25.10
C PRO A 66 6.20 0.74 -24.61
N VAL A 67 6.62 1.64 -25.50
CA VAL A 67 7.45 2.80 -25.13
C VAL A 67 6.67 3.81 -24.28
N GLU A 68 5.38 4.00 -24.56
CA GLU A 68 4.54 4.91 -23.80
C GLU A 68 4.38 4.48 -22.33
N TRP A 69 4.33 3.18 -22.06
CA TRP A 69 4.24 2.64 -20.70
C TRP A 69 5.58 2.72 -19.96
N LEU A 70 6.69 2.51 -20.66
CA LEU A 70 8.03 2.53 -20.07
C LEU A 70 8.53 3.94 -19.69
N THR A 71 7.98 4.98 -20.33
CA THR A 71 8.41 6.38 -20.15
C THR A 71 7.30 7.29 -19.64
N THR A 72 6.21 6.72 -19.15
CA THR A 72 5.05 7.48 -18.68
C THR A 72 5.36 8.32 -17.44
N THR A 73 4.70 9.47 -17.35
CA THR A 73 4.65 10.27 -16.13
C THR A 73 3.22 10.36 -15.56
N ASP A 74 2.28 9.61 -16.15
CA ASP A 74 0.89 9.53 -15.69
C ASP A 74 0.80 8.67 -14.42
N HIS A 75 0.38 9.25 -13.31
CA HIS A 75 0.26 8.55 -12.04
C HIS A 75 -0.65 7.30 -12.11
N LYS A 76 -1.70 7.32 -12.95
CA LYS A 76 -2.61 6.17 -13.14
C LYS A 76 -1.92 5.02 -13.87
N LYS A 77 -1.11 5.31 -14.91
CA LYS A 77 -0.34 4.29 -15.60
C LYS A 77 0.76 3.72 -14.72
N ILE A 78 1.47 4.58 -13.95
CA ILE A 78 2.48 4.14 -12.98
C ILE A 78 1.82 3.29 -11.90
N GLY A 79 0.67 3.74 -11.36
CA GLY A 79 -0.11 2.94 -10.41
C GLY A 79 -0.50 1.58 -10.97
N THR A 80 -0.92 1.52 -12.25
CA THR A 80 -1.23 0.23 -12.91
C THR A 80 0.01 -0.67 -13.04
N LEU A 81 1.18 -0.10 -13.38
CA LEU A 81 2.44 -0.85 -13.41
C LEU A 81 2.76 -1.46 -12.03
N TYR A 82 2.65 -0.68 -10.95
CA TYR A 82 2.81 -1.19 -9.60
C TYR A 82 1.82 -2.30 -9.26
N LEU A 83 0.51 -2.11 -9.53
CA LEU A 83 -0.54 -3.09 -9.23
C LEU A 83 -0.30 -4.42 -9.98
N VAL A 84 0.02 -4.35 -11.27
CA VAL A 84 0.26 -5.56 -12.09
C VAL A 84 1.54 -6.27 -11.64
N THR A 85 2.64 -5.54 -11.44
CA THR A 85 3.92 -6.13 -11.01
C THR A 85 3.81 -6.75 -9.63
N ALA A 86 3.18 -6.05 -8.68
CA ALA A 86 2.92 -6.57 -7.33
C ALA A 86 2.08 -7.85 -7.38
N PHE A 87 1.04 -7.89 -8.23
CA PHE A 87 0.21 -9.08 -8.37
C PHE A 87 0.97 -10.27 -8.98
N VAL A 88 1.90 -10.03 -9.91
CA VAL A 88 2.80 -11.08 -10.43
C VAL A 88 3.70 -11.62 -9.31
N PHE A 89 4.30 -10.76 -8.49
CA PHE A 89 5.10 -11.20 -7.34
C PHE A 89 4.25 -11.95 -6.30
N PHE A 90 2.99 -11.55 -6.09
CA PHE A 90 2.05 -12.31 -5.25
C PHE A 90 1.88 -13.75 -5.73
N LEU A 91 1.73 -13.97 -7.03
CA LEU A 91 1.61 -15.31 -7.59
C LEU A 91 2.91 -16.12 -7.44
N VAL A 92 4.06 -15.49 -7.65
CA VAL A 92 5.38 -16.12 -7.48
C VAL A 92 5.60 -16.53 -6.02
N GLY A 93 5.38 -15.60 -5.06
CA GLY A 93 5.47 -15.89 -3.64
C GLY A 93 4.44 -16.92 -3.17
N GLY A 94 3.21 -16.88 -3.73
CA GLY A 94 2.17 -17.87 -3.48
C GLY A 94 2.56 -19.27 -3.95
N LEU A 95 3.21 -19.39 -5.12
CA LEU A 95 3.72 -20.68 -5.60
C LEU A 95 4.78 -21.26 -4.66
N MET A 96 5.71 -20.44 -4.16
CA MET A 96 6.68 -20.88 -3.14
C MET A 96 5.97 -21.40 -1.87
N ALA A 97 4.91 -20.72 -1.43
CA ALA A 97 4.12 -21.19 -0.28
C ALA A 97 3.44 -22.54 -0.54
N LEU A 98 2.88 -22.75 -1.74
CA LEU A 98 2.27 -24.02 -2.12
C LEU A 98 3.30 -25.16 -2.16
N LEU A 99 4.51 -24.90 -2.63
CA LEU A 99 5.60 -25.87 -2.63
C LEU A 99 6.00 -26.25 -1.20
N MET A 100 6.18 -25.25 -0.31
CA MET A 100 6.45 -25.52 1.11
C MET A 100 5.32 -26.30 1.79
N ARG A 101 4.08 -26.02 1.47
CA ARG A 101 2.95 -26.77 2.01
C ARG A 101 2.84 -28.19 1.45
N ALA A 102 3.23 -28.39 0.19
CA ALA A 102 3.33 -29.73 -0.39
C ALA A 102 4.40 -30.57 0.32
N GLU A 103 5.58 -29.97 0.59
CA GLU A 103 6.68 -30.60 1.35
C GLU A 103 6.21 -31.03 2.72
N LEU A 104 5.56 -30.15 3.47
CA LEU A 104 5.13 -30.40 4.85
C LEU A 104 3.81 -31.20 4.96
N ALA A 105 3.23 -31.68 3.88
CA ALA A 105 2.00 -32.46 3.94
C ALA A 105 2.17 -33.80 4.68
N ARG A 106 3.39 -34.34 4.67
CA ARG A 106 3.77 -35.62 5.32
C ARG A 106 5.19 -35.51 5.86
N PRO A 107 5.54 -36.37 6.87
CA PRO A 107 6.92 -36.46 7.35
C PRO A 107 7.88 -36.95 6.28
N GLY A 108 9.13 -36.56 6.38
CA GLY A 108 10.20 -36.84 5.42
C GLY A 108 10.27 -35.80 4.29
N THR A 109 11.45 -35.61 3.71
CA THR A 109 11.64 -34.74 2.55
C THR A 109 11.00 -35.37 1.30
N GLN A 110 10.05 -34.65 0.68
CA GLN A 110 9.22 -35.17 -0.42
C GLN A 110 9.67 -34.64 -1.79
N ILE A 111 9.77 -33.31 -1.92
CA ILE A 111 9.93 -32.63 -3.22
C ILE A 111 11.07 -31.62 -3.23
N MET A 112 11.62 -31.23 -2.08
CA MET A 112 12.72 -30.27 -1.98
C MET A 112 13.71 -30.64 -0.88
N SER A 113 14.99 -30.27 -1.08
CA SER A 113 16.01 -30.40 -0.05
C SER A 113 15.82 -29.34 1.05
N ASN A 114 16.46 -29.54 2.21
CA ASN A 114 16.47 -28.54 3.28
C ASN A 114 16.93 -27.17 2.80
N GLU A 115 17.93 -27.11 1.94
CA GLU A 115 18.44 -25.87 1.37
C GLU A 115 17.41 -25.19 0.46
N GLN A 116 16.75 -25.94 -0.40
CA GLN A 116 15.67 -25.43 -1.25
C GLN A 116 14.49 -24.92 -0.42
N PHE A 117 14.17 -25.60 0.68
CA PHE A 117 13.14 -25.15 1.60
C PHE A 117 13.53 -23.82 2.28
N ASN A 118 14.82 -23.68 2.71
CA ASN A 118 15.35 -22.45 3.28
C ASN A 118 15.27 -21.28 2.30
N GLN A 119 15.59 -21.49 1.04
CA GLN A 119 15.40 -20.50 -0.02
C GLN A 119 13.92 -20.17 -0.22
N ALA A 120 13.04 -21.18 -0.25
CA ALA A 120 11.61 -20.99 -0.48
C ALA A 120 10.96 -20.13 0.62
N PHE A 121 11.19 -20.40 1.91
CA PHE A 121 10.59 -19.59 2.97
C PHE A 121 11.21 -18.19 3.08
N THR A 122 12.52 -18.06 2.83
CA THR A 122 13.20 -16.76 2.82
C THR A 122 12.66 -15.85 1.74
N MET A 123 12.57 -16.38 0.52
CA MET A 123 12.10 -15.62 -0.63
C MET A 123 10.58 -15.42 -0.61
N HIS A 124 9.80 -16.41 -0.12
CA HIS A 124 8.36 -16.20 0.11
C HIS A 124 8.11 -14.99 1.04
N GLY A 125 8.77 -14.95 2.20
CA GLY A 125 8.61 -13.85 3.14
C GLY A 125 9.02 -12.50 2.54
N SER A 126 10.19 -12.43 1.90
CA SER A 126 10.71 -11.21 1.27
C SER A 126 9.81 -10.74 0.13
N VAL A 127 9.36 -11.65 -0.73
CA VAL A 127 8.47 -11.33 -1.86
C VAL A 127 7.12 -10.83 -1.37
N MET A 128 6.51 -11.51 -0.39
CA MET A 128 5.15 -11.17 0.07
C MET A 128 5.09 -9.84 0.80
N LEU A 129 6.11 -9.49 1.59
CA LEU A 129 6.14 -8.23 2.34
C LEU A 129 6.62 -7.07 1.46
N LEU A 130 7.81 -7.20 0.87
CA LEU A 130 8.53 -6.10 0.25
C LEU A 130 8.25 -5.94 -1.25
N LEU A 131 7.94 -7.04 -1.97
CA LEU A 131 7.78 -7.01 -3.43
C LEU A 131 6.32 -7.15 -3.88
N PHE A 132 5.42 -7.55 -3.00
CA PHE A 132 3.98 -7.61 -3.25
C PHE A 132 3.20 -6.58 -2.43
N ALA A 133 3.13 -6.72 -1.10
CA ALA A 133 2.20 -5.94 -0.28
C ALA A 133 2.51 -4.45 -0.30
N MET A 134 3.78 -4.08 -0.19
CA MET A 134 4.22 -2.69 -0.22
C MET A 134 4.03 -2.02 -1.59
N PRO A 135 4.46 -2.61 -2.73
CA PRO A 135 4.18 -2.03 -4.04
C PRO A 135 2.70 -2.04 -4.41
N LEU A 136 1.92 -2.99 -3.89
CA LEU A 136 0.48 -3.02 -4.09
C LEU A 136 -0.19 -1.77 -3.50
N PHE A 137 0.14 -1.42 -2.24
CA PHE A 137 -0.38 -0.18 -1.67
C PHE A 137 0.09 1.06 -2.45
N THR A 138 1.37 1.07 -2.87
CA THR A 138 1.94 2.15 -3.69
C THR A 138 1.17 2.30 -5.02
N GLY A 139 0.74 1.19 -5.60
CA GLY A 139 -0.09 1.16 -6.80
C GLY A 139 -1.47 1.79 -6.57
N PHE A 140 -2.17 1.39 -5.51
CA PHE A 140 -3.46 1.99 -5.12
C PHE A 140 -3.29 3.48 -4.78
N ALA A 141 -2.27 3.85 -4.01
CA ALA A 141 -2.00 5.24 -3.63
C ALA A 141 -1.73 6.12 -4.85
N ASN A 142 -0.85 5.68 -5.77
CA ASN A 142 -0.61 6.37 -7.03
C ASN A 142 -1.89 6.58 -7.84
N TRP A 143 -2.72 5.56 -7.92
CA TRP A 143 -3.92 5.60 -8.73
C TRP A 143 -5.00 6.52 -8.15
N LEU A 144 -5.26 6.41 -6.83
CA LEU A 144 -6.45 6.95 -6.18
C LEU A 144 -6.19 8.27 -5.44
N MET A 145 -5.05 8.41 -4.75
CA MET A 145 -4.80 9.55 -3.88
C MET A 145 -4.87 10.91 -4.61
N PRO A 146 -4.29 11.09 -5.82
CA PRO A 146 -4.44 12.35 -6.55
C PRO A 146 -5.91 12.64 -6.94
N LEU A 147 -6.68 11.61 -7.30
CA LEU A 147 -8.12 11.73 -7.55
C LEU A 147 -8.88 12.16 -6.29
N GLN A 148 -8.59 11.52 -5.16
CA GLN A 148 -9.27 11.79 -3.88
C GLN A 148 -9.06 13.20 -3.36
N ILE A 149 -7.90 13.82 -3.64
CA ILE A 149 -7.61 15.20 -3.22
C ILE A 149 -7.86 16.23 -4.31
N GLY A 150 -8.26 15.82 -5.52
CA GLY A 150 -8.51 16.69 -6.66
C GLY A 150 -7.24 17.22 -7.34
N ALA A 151 -6.09 16.57 -7.15
CA ALA A 151 -4.85 16.90 -7.82
C ALA A 151 -4.86 16.38 -9.28
N PRO A 152 -4.28 17.12 -10.26
CA PRO A 152 -4.23 16.67 -11.64
C PRO A 152 -3.19 15.57 -11.90
N ASP A 153 -2.18 15.44 -11.06
CA ASP A 153 -1.12 14.43 -11.05
C ASP A 153 -0.41 14.45 -9.68
N VAL A 154 0.61 13.62 -9.47
CA VAL A 154 1.51 13.69 -8.32
C VAL A 154 2.49 14.87 -8.44
N ALA A 155 3.09 15.31 -7.32
CA ALA A 155 3.99 16.47 -7.29
C ALA A 155 5.25 16.30 -8.16
N PHE A 156 5.82 15.09 -8.18
CA PHE A 156 7.05 14.76 -8.89
C PHE A 156 6.87 13.59 -9.86
N PRO A 157 6.22 13.77 -11.03
CA PRO A 157 5.86 12.65 -11.91
C PRO A 157 7.05 11.84 -12.45
N ARG A 158 8.20 12.49 -12.69
CA ARG A 158 9.44 11.81 -13.14
C ARG A 158 10.07 11.01 -12.01
N LEU A 159 10.07 11.55 -10.79
CA LEU A 159 10.54 10.85 -9.60
C LEU A 159 9.66 9.62 -9.31
N ASN A 160 8.35 9.73 -9.55
CA ASN A 160 7.41 8.64 -9.42
C ASN A 160 7.75 7.46 -10.34
N MET A 161 8.09 7.75 -11.59
CA MET A 161 8.51 6.70 -12.54
C MET A 161 9.89 6.11 -12.17
N LEU A 162 10.83 6.93 -11.68
CA LEU A 162 12.11 6.45 -11.17
C LEU A 162 11.91 5.50 -9.98
N ALA A 163 11.03 5.85 -9.04
CA ALA A 163 10.68 5.00 -7.90
C ALA A 163 10.17 3.60 -8.33
N TYR A 164 9.33 3.55 -9.37
CA TYR A 164 8.88 2.29 -9.96
C TYR A 164 10.04 1.46 -10.54
N TRP A 165 10.96 2.08 -11.27
CA TRP A 165 12.10 1.38 -11.85
C TRP A 165 13.06 0.84 -10.79
N LEU A 166 13.33 1.62 -9.73
CA LEU A 166 14.14 1.16 -8.60
C LEU A 166 13.50 -0.05 -7.90
N PHE A 167 12.18 0.00 -7.68
CA PHE A 167 11.41 -1.13 -7.17
C PHE A 167 11.55 -2.35 -8.09
N LEU A 168 11.24 -2.20 -9.38
CA LEU A 168 11.23 -3.33 -10.31
C LEU A 168 12.62 -3.98 -10.43
N PHE A 169 13.68 -3.19 -10.66
CA PHE A 169 15.02 -3.73 -10.81
C PHE A 169 15.56 -4.29 -9.50
N GLY A 170 15.30 -3.65 -8.36
CA GLY A 170 15.63 -4.21 -7.04
C GLY A 170 14.97 -5.58 -6.83
N SER A 171 13.68 -5.69 -7.16
CA SER A 171 12.94 -6.95 -7.07
C SER A 171 13.50 -8.04 -7.99
N LEU A 172 13.85 -7.69 -9.23
CA LEU A 172 14.44 -8.62 -10.18
C LEU A 172 15.84 -9.08 -9.76
N ILE A 173 16.65 -8.18 -9.18
CA ILE A 173 17.98 -8.54 -8.63
C ILE A 173 17.80 -9.56 -7.51
N ALA A 174 16.94 -9.29 -6.52
CA ALA A 174 16.69 -10.23 -5.43
C ALA A 174 16.18 -11.59 -5.93
N ALA A 175 15.23 -11.60 -6.88
CA ALA A 175 14.69 -12.83 -7.46
C ALA A 175 15.73 -13.60 -8.31
N ALA A 176 16.64 -12.91 -8.97
CA ALA A 176 17.68 -13.52 -9.80
C ALA A 176 18.71 -14.32 -8.95
N GLY A 177 18.69 -14.18 -7.62
CA GLY A 177 19.44 -15.04 -6.71
C GLY A 177 19.21 -16.54 -6.97
N PHE A 178 18.01 -16.95 -7.35
CA PHE A 178 17.71 -18.35 -7.74
C PHE A 178 18.49 -18.86 -8.94
N LEU A 179 19.05 -17.98 -9.76
CA LEU A 179 19.85 -18.34 -10.94
C LEU A 179 21.35 -18.50 -10.62
N THR A 180 21.76 -18.22 -9.38
CA THR A 180 23.15 -18.40 -8.96
C THR A 180 23.44 -19.87 -8.62
N PRO A 181 24.72 -20.31 -8.65
CA PRO A 181 25.07 -21.70 -8.34
C PRO A 181 24.65 -22.17 -6.94
N GLN A 182 24.65 -21.27 -5.94
CA GLN A 182 24.24 -21.56 -4.57
C GLN A 182 22.75 -21.27 -4.34
N GLY A 183 22.02 -20.76 -5.34
CA GLY A 183 20.63 -20.38 -5.22
C GLY A 183 20.40 -19.03 -4.54
N ALA A 184 19.17 -18.77 -4.12
CA ALA A 184 18.75 -17.54 -3.45
C ALA A 184 19.19 -17.49 -1.98
N ALA A 185 18.91 -16.39 -1.28
CA ALA A 185 19.13 -16.24 0.15
C ALA A 185 18.39 -17.29 0.99
N VAL A 186 18.97 -17.71 2.13
CA VAL A 186 18.50 -18.83 2.97
C VAL A 186 18.22 -18.46 4.43
N PHE A 187 18.48 -17.22 4.83
CA PHE A 187 18.53 -16.76 6.23
C PHE A 187 17.19 -16.18 6.76
N GLY A 188 16.11 -16.33 6.02
CA GLY A 188 14.85 -15.69 6.35
C GLY A 188 14.80 -14.20 5.94
N TRP A 189 13.62 -13.64 5.82
CA TRP A 189 13.43 -12.25 5.35
C TRP A 189 14.01 -11.19 6.31
N PHE A 190 14.28 -11.54 7.56
CA PHE A 190 14.89 -10.64 8.55
C PHE A 190 16.41 -10.82 8.70
N ALA A 191 17.03 -11.72 7.95
CA ALA A 191 18.49 -11.85 7.77
C ALA A 191 19.31 -11.76 9.06
N TYR A 192 18.98 -12.53 10.10
CA TYR A 192 19.69 -12.46 11.38
C TYR A 192 21.17 -12.81 11.24
N ALA A 193 22.01 -11.96 11.82
CA ALA A 193 23.41 -12.27 12.04
C ALA A 193 23.55 -13.30 13.20
N PRO A 194 24.49 -14.27 13.14
CA PRO A 194 25.51 -14.46 12.10
C PRO A 194 25.06 -15.24 10.86
N LEU A 195 23.83 -15.79 10.83
CA LEU A 195 23.37 -16.65 9.73
C LEU A 195 23.47 -15.95 8.35
N SER A 196 23.35 -14.64 8.31
CA SER A 196 23.43 -13.81 7.09
C SER A 196 24.85 -13.36 6.72
N ASP A 197 25.88 -13.70 7.51
CA ASP A 197 27.26 -13.34 7.22
C ASP A 197 27.86 -14.12 6.03
N ALA A 198 29.11 -13.81 5.65
CA ALA A 198 29.76 -14.45 4.51
C ALA A 198 30.22 -15.88 4.81
N VAL A 199 30.31 -16.29 6.09
CA VAL A 199 30.72 -17.64 6.50
C VAL A 199 29.54 -18.60 6.42
N HIS A 200 28.39 -18.19 6.97
CA HIS A 200 27.18 -19.04 7.06
C HIS A 200 26.31 -18.99 5.79
N SER A 201 26.39 -17.90 5.04
CA SER A 201 25.65 -17.72 3.77
C SER A 201 26.59 -17.16 2.69
N PRO A 202 27.57 -17.94 2.20
CA PRO A 202 28.63 -17.45 1.31
C PRO A 202 28.16 -17.14 -0.12
N GLY A 203 26.96 -17.58 -0.50
CA GLY A 203 26.45 -17.46 -1.86
C GLY A 203 26.16 -16.02 -2.29
N VAL A 204 26.39 -15.72 -3.58
CA VAL A 204 26.07 -14.44 -4.21
C VAL A 204 24.56 -14.11 -4.13
N GLY A 205 23.70 -15.13 -4.05
CA GLY A 205 22.26 -14.92 -3.86
C GLY A 205 21.89 -14.15 -2.59
N ALA A 206 22.73 -14.26 -1.53
CA ALA A 206 22.58 -13.46 -0.32
C ALA A 206 22.89 -11.97 -0.58
N ASP A 207 23.98 -11.66 -1.29
CA ASP A 207 24.33 -10.29 -1.67
C ASP A 207 23.28 -9.68 -2.61
N MET A 208 22.76 -10.46 -3.55
CA MET A 208 21.69 -10.05 -4.45
C MET A 208 20.39 -9.74 -3.70
N TRP A 209 20.08 -10.49 -2.64
CA TRP A 209 18.96 -10.19 -1.76
C TRP A 209 19.17 -8.86 -1.03
N ILE A 210 20.35 -8.64 -0.42
CA ILE A 210 20.68 -7.41 0.30
C ILE A 210 20.57 -6.20 -0.62
N MET A 211 21.24 -6.23 -1.78
CA MET A 211 21.27 -5.12 -2.73
C MET A 211 19.90 -4.90 -3.39
N GLY A 212 19.17 -5.97 -3.69
CA GLY A 212 17.85 -5.90 -4.28
C GLY A 212 16.83 -5.26 -3.34
N VAL A 213 16.82 -5.65 -2.06
CA VAL A 213 15.98 -5.06 -1.01
C VAL A 213 16.35 -3.60 -0.77
N ALA A 214 17.63 -3.26 -0.68
CA ALA A 214 18.09 -1.88 -0.53
C ALA A 214 17.64 -1.00 -1.69
N LEU A 215 17.81 -1.45 -2.93
CA LEU A 215 17.42 -0.71 -4.12
C LEU A 215 15.90 -0.48 -4.20
N SER A 216 15.10 -1.51 -3.90
CA SER A 216 13.64 -1.39 -3.80
C SER A 216 13.23 -0.42 -2.69
N GLY A 217 13.93 -0.45 -1.55
CA GLY A 217 13.73 0.47 -0.43
C GLY A 217 13.96 1.94 -0.79
N PHE A 218 14.98 2.24 -1.59
CA PHE A 218 15.18 3.60 -2.12
C PHE A 218 14.00 4.06 -2.99
N GLY A 219 13.46 3.16 -3.82
CA GLY A 219 12.24 3.45 -4.58
C GLY A 219 11.07 3.84 -3.66
N SER A 220 10.93 3.15 -2.54
CA SER A 220 9.88 3.42 -1.55
C SER A 220 10.06 4.78 -0.86
N ILE A 221 11.29 5.15 -0.49
CA ILE A 221 11.61 6.48 0.07
C ILE A 221 11.23 7.58 -0.93
N LEU A 222 11.59 7.46 -2.20
CA LEU A 222 11.25 8.44 -3.24
C LEU A 222 9.73 8.55 -3.44
N GLY A 223 9.02 7.42 -3.42
CA GLY A 223 7.55 7.38 -3.46
C GLY A 223 6.92 8.09 -2.27
N ALA A 224 7.45 7.89 -1.07
CA ALA A 224 6.96 8.52 0.16
C ALA A 224 7.11 10.06 0.12
N VAL A 225 8.27 10.58 -0.31
CA VAL A 225 8.49 12.02 -0.51
C VAL A 225 7.45 12.59 -1.48
N ASN A 226 7.20 11.88 -2.57
CA ASN A 226 6.24 12.31 -3.58
C ASN A 226 4.81 12.35 -3.04
N PHE A 227 4.37 11.32 -2.31
CA PHE A 227 3.04 11.26 -1.71
C PHE A 227 2.82 12.36 -0.66
N ILE A 228 3.77 12.57 0.25
CA ILE A 228 3.69 13.64 1.25
C ILE A 228 3.55 15.00 0.56
N THR A 229 4.41 15.30 -0.41
CA THR A 229 4.38 16.58 -1.11
C THR A 229 3.07 16.77 -1.87
N THR A 230 2.58 15.73 -2.54
CA THR A 230 1.31 15.79 -3.28
C THR A 230 0.14 16.07 -2.33
N ILE A 231 0.04 15.32 -1.22
CA ILE A 231 -1.06 15.47 -0.26
C ILE A 231 -1.01 16.84 0.44
N ILE A 232 0.16 17.32 0.80
CA ILE A 232 0.26 18.61 1.53
C ILE A 232 0.07 19.81 0.60
N CYS A 233 0.64 19.78 -0.62
CA CYS A 233 0.76 20.95 -1.48
C CYS A 233 -0.26 21.01 -2.62
N MET A 234 -0.89 19.89 -3.02
CA MET A 234 -1.69 19.83 -4.25
C MET A 234 -3.17 19.54 -4.03
N ARG A 235 -3.68 19.69 -2.83
CA ARG A 235 -5.13 19.54 -2.57
C ARG A 235 -5.93 20.61 -3.30
N ALA A 236 -7.06 20.20 -3.88
CA ALA A 236 -7.98 21.11 -4.53
C ALA A 236 -8.54 22.17 -3.55
N PRO A 237 -8.96 23.35 -4.03
CA PRO A 237 -9.63 24.35 -3.20
C PRO A 237 -10.83 23.77 -2.47
N GLY A 238 -10.89 23.96 -1.16
CA GLY A 238 -11.93 23.39 -0.29
C GLY A 238 -11.61 22.02 0.30
N MET A 239 -10.63 21.28 -0.24
CA MET A 239 -10.13 20.01 0.33
C MET A 239 -9.17 20.29 1.48
N THR A 240 -9.71 20.59 2.66
CA THR A 240 -8.91 20.74 3.89
C THR A 240 -8.44 19.37 4.39
N MET A 241 -7.51 19.33 5.35
CA MET A 241 -7.03 18.07 5.93
C MET A 241 -8.19 17.21 6.45
N PHE A 242 -9.13 17.81 7.20
CA PHE A 242 -10.30 17.11 7.77
C PHE A 242 -11.48 16.96 6.80
N ARG A 243 -11.23 17.07 5.50
CA ARG A 243 -12.17 16.68 4.43
C ARG A 243 -11.56 15.62 3.51
N MET A 244 -10.30 15.24 3.75
CA MET A 244 -9.66 14.18 2.97
C MET A 244 -10.26 12.81 3.31
N PRO A 245 -10.40 11.92 2.31
CA PRO A 245 -10.76 10.52 2.53
C PRO A 245 -9.81 9.82 3.49
N ILE A 246 -10.32 8.84 4.23
CA ILE A 246 -9.51 8.08 5.21
C ILE A 246 -8.37 7.33 4.51
N PHE A 247 -8.57 6.85 3.29
CA PHE A 247 -7.49 6.23 2.53
C PHE A 247 -6.31 7.20 2.32
N THR A 248 -6.59 8.45 1.94
CA THR A 248 -5.53 9.48 1.77
C THR A 248 -4.81 9.79 3.09
N TRP A 249 -5.51 9.83 4.24
CA TRP A 249 -4.88 9.95 5.56
C TRP A 249 -3.95 8.79 5.86
N ASN A 250 -4.38 7.55 5.56
CA ASN A 250 -3.53 6.37 5.76
C ASN A 250 -2.30 6.40 4.85
N VAL A 251 -2.44 6.84 3.59
CA VAL A 251 -1.28 7.03 2.67
C VAL A 251 -0.29 8.05 3.23
N LEU A 252 -0.77 9.17 3.76
CA LEU A 252 0.09 10.21 4.36
C LEU A 252 0.90 9.65 5.54
N LEU A 253 0.23 8.99 6.48
CA LEU A 253 0.89 8.45 7.68
C LEU A 253 1.84 7.30 7.33
N THR A 254 1.47 6.45 6.39
CA THR A 254 2.35 5.40 5.84
C THR A 254 3.60 6.00 5.20
N ALA A 255 3.46 7.05 4.41
CA ALA A 255 4.60 7.72 3.78
C ALA A 255 5.54 8.35 4.82
N LEU A 256 5.01 8.91 5.91
CA LEU A 256 5.83 9.41 7.03
C LEU A 256 6.58 8.27 7.73
N LEU A 257 5.94 7.12 7.98
CA LEU A 257 6.60 5.94 8.55
C LEU A 257 7.73 5.44 7.64
N ILE A 258 7.51 5.35 6.33
CA ILE A 258 8.53 4.95 5.37
C ILE A 258 9.78 5.83 5.48
N LEU A 259 9.61 7.16 5.53
CA LEU A 259 10.74 8.08 5.66
C LEU A 259 11.51 7.92 6.98
N MET A 260 10.85 7.46 8.04
CA MET A 260 11.50 7.24 9.33
C MET A 260 12.29 5.93 9.37
N VAL A 261 11.74 4.83 8.83
CA VAL A 261 12.27 3.49 9.13
C VAL A 261 13.09 2.87 7.98
N PHE A 262 12.81 3.22 6.73
CA PHE A 262 13.57 2.68 5.58
C PHE A 262 15.03 3.14 5.52
N PRO A 263 15.40 4.36 5.91
CA PRO A 263 16.80 4.74 6.03
C PRO A 263 17.56 3.89 7.04
N VAL A 264 16.93 3.47 8.14
CA VAL A 264 17.54 2.58 9.14
C VAL A 264 17.78 1.18 8.56
N LEU A 265 16.78 0.63 7.85
CA LEU A 265 16.96 -0.63 7.13
C LEU A 265 18.08 -0.54 6.09
N ALA A 266 18.11 0.52 5.28
CA ALA A 266 19.14 0.72 4.28
C ALA A 266 20.54 0.77 4.91
N ALA A 267 20.71 1.51 6.00
CA ALA A 267 21.98 1.57 6.73
C ALA A 267 22.39 0.19 7.27
N ALA A 268 21.45 -0.58 7.85
CA ALA A 268 21.72 -1.92 8.34
C ALA A 268 22.12 -2.88 7.20
N LEU A 269 21.43 -2.83 6.05
CA LEU A 269 21.76 -3.66 4.88
C LEU A 269 23.14 -3.33 4.31
N PHE A 270 23.50 -2.04 4.19
CA PHE A 270 24.83 -1.65 3.75
C PHE A 270 25.93 -2.05 4.75
N ALA A 271 25.66 -1.92 6.05
CA ALA A 271 26.57 -2.39 7.08
C ALA A 271 26.80 -3.92 7.01
N LEU A 272 25.71 -4.69 6.75
CA LEU A 272 25.82 -6.14 6.55
C LEU A 272 26.65 -6.47 5.30
N GLU A 273 26.49 -5.74 4.21
CA GLU A 273 27.28 -5.95 3.00
C GLU A 273 28.77 -5.59 3.22
N MET A 274 29.04 -4.56 4.04
CA MET A 274 30.39 -4.23 4.47
C MET A 274 31.02 -5.35 5.27
N ASP A 275 30.30 -6.00 6.19
CA ASP A 275 30.77 -7.18 6.91
C ASP A 275 31.07 -8.33 5.95
N ARG A 276 30.18 -8.61 5.01
CA ARG A 276 30.28 -9.72 4.06
C ARG A 276 31.42 -9.57 3.06
N LYS A 277 31.70 -8.36 2.57
CA LYS A 277 32.66 -8.11 1.48
C LYS A 277 33.98 -7.48 1.92
N PHE A 278 33.97 -6.73 3.02
CA PHE A 278 35.13 -5.94 3.43
C PHE A 278 35.63 -6.31 4.84
N GLY A 279 34.95 -7.25 5.53
CA GLY A 279 35.37 -7.72 6.85
C GLY A 279 35.31 -6.64 7.93
N SER A 280 34.27 -5.81 7.95
CA SER A 280 34.14 -4.71 8.92
C SER A 280 33.76 -5.16 10.34
N HIS A 281 33.20 -6.37 10.50
CA HIS A 281 32.85 -6.98 11.79
C HIS A 281 31.82 -6.18 12.64
N ILE A 282 30.92 -5.42 12.00
CA ILE A 282 29.91 -4.60 12.68
C ILE A 282 28.91 -5.49 13.41
N PHE A 283 28.50 -6.59 12.77
CA PHE A 283 27.51 -7.52 13.30
C PHE A 283 28.13 -8.81 13.87
N ASP A 284 29.41 -8.79 14.19
CA ASP A 284 30.10 -9.93 14.82
C ASP A 284 29.44 -10.25 16.18
N PRO A 285 28.96 -11.49 16.41
CA PRO A 285 28.37 -11.92 17.67
C PRO A 285 29.28 -11.72 18.88
N ALA A 286 30.60 -11.86 18.73
CA ALA A 286 31.56 -11.67 19.82
C ALA A 286 31.52 -10.23 20.38
N ASN A 287 31.11 -9.27 19.59
CA ASN A 287 31.00 -7.85 19.94
C ASN A 287 29.55 -7.39 20.20
N GLY A 288 28.61 -8.32 20.36
CA GLY A 288 27.18 -7.99 20.51
C GLY A 288 26.49 -7.61 19.20
N GLY A 289 27.12 -7.79 18.06
CA GLY A 289 26.62 -7.39 16.75
C GLY A 289 25.34 -8.11 16.33
N ALA A 290 25.14 -9.35 16.75
CA ALA A 290 23.90 -10.09 16.50
C ALA A 290 22.66 -9.38 17.11
N LEU A 291 22.80 -8.88 18.35
CA LEU A 291 21.73 -8.12 19.00
C LEU A 291 21.52 -6.74 18.34
N LEU A 292 22.61 -6.08 17.94
CA LEU A 292 22.55 -4.82 17.21
C LEU A 292 21.78 -4.97 15.89
N TRP A 293 22.07 -6.04 15.11
CA TRP A 293 21.30 -6.34 13.89
C TRP A 293 19.80 -6.46 14.18
N GLN A 294 19.44 -7.25 15.20
CA GLN A 294 18.02 -7.46 15.55
C GLN A 294 17.32 -6.16 15.92
N HIS A 295 17.94 -5.28 16.70
CA HIS A 295 17.37 -3.98 17.03
C HIS A 295 17.19 -3.07 15.81
N LEU A 296 18.20 -2.95 14.95
CA LEU A 296 18.12 -2.14 13.73
C LEU A 296 17.09 -2.70 12.76
N PHE A 297 17.07 -4.02 12.58
CA PHE A 297 16.10 -4.66 11.69
C PHE A 297 14.66 -4.48 12.20
N TRP A 298 14.39 -4.77 13.48
CA TRP A 298 13.02 -4.70 14.00
C TRP A 298 12.54 -3.28 14.24
N PHE A 299 13.41 -2.31 14.46
CA PHE A 299 13.06 -0.89 14.42
C PHE A 299 12.46 -0.50 13.06
N PHE A 300 12.87 -1.14 11.99
CA PHE A 300 12.19 -1.11 10.70
C PHE A 300 11.02 -2.10 10.67
N GLY A 301 11.23 -3.35 11.05
CA GLY A 301 10.35 -4.48 10.72
C GLY A 301 8.97 -4.41 11.38
N HIS A 302 8.85 -3.85 12.60
CA HIS A 302 7.52 -3.66 13.16
C HIS A 302 6.76 -2.48 12.54
N PRO A 303 7.31 -1.27 12.41
CA PRO A 303 6.64 -0.23 11.62
C PRO A 303 6.30 -0.66 10.19
N GLU A 304 7.11 -1.53 9.57
CA GLU A 304 6.81 -2.09 8.24
C GLU A 304 5.46 -2.80 8.20
N VAL A 305 5.09 -3.59 9.21
CA VAL A 305 3.78 -4.24 9.22
C VAL A 305 2.63 -3.23 9.30
N TYR A 306 2.84 -2.05 9.91
CA TYR A 306 1.87 -0.96 9.90
C TYR A 306 1.92 -0.12 8.61
N VAL A 307 3.09 0.01 7.97
CA VAL A 307 3.20 0.53 6.59
C VAL A 307 2.34 -0.30 5.64
N LEU A 308 2.31 -1.62 5.84
CA LEU A 308 1.43 -2.51 5.09
C LEU A 308 -0.04 -2.38 5.52
N ALA A 309 -0.35 -2.36 6.80
CA ALA A 309 -1.73 -2.43 7.29
C ALA A 309 -2.53 -1.15 7.08
N LEU A 310 -1.93 0.03 7.33
CA LEU A 310 -2.66 1.30 7.33
C LEU A 310 -3.34 1.62 6.00
N PRO A 311 -2.69 1.52 4.82
CA PRO A 311 -3.36 1.81 3.56
C PRO A 311 -4.56 0.89 3.29
N PHE A 312 -4.45 -0.38 3.67
CA PHE A 312 -5.52 -1.35 3.49
C PHE A 312 -6.67 -1.12 4.48
N PHE A 313 -6.39 -0.67 5.70
CA PHE A 313 -7.43 -0.12 6.59
C PHE A 313 -8.14 1.09 5.95
N GLY A 314 -7.39 1.90 5.20
CA GLY A 314 -7.94 2.99 4.40
C GLY A 314 -8.94 2.49 3.36
N ILE A 315 -8.58 1.46 2.58
CA ILE A 315 -9.48 0.84 1.59
C ILE A 315 -10.79 0.37 2.23
N ILE A 316 -10.70 -0.35 3.35
CA ILE A 316 -11.87 -0.83 4.09
C ILE A 316 -12.74 0.34 4.57
N SER A 317 -12.11 1.44 4.98
CA SER A 317 -12.81 2.65 5.43
C SER A 317 -13.52 3.41 4.30
N GLU A 318 -13.09 3.25 3.05
CA GLU A 318 -13.82 3.79 1.89
C GLU A 318 -14.99 2.88 1.47
N VAL A 319 -14.84 1.57 1.59
CA VAL A 319 -15.84 0.59 1.15
C VAL A 319 -17.05 0.53 2.10
N ILE A 320 -16.82 0.40 3.42
CA ILE A 320 -17.90 0.19 4.40
C ILE A 320 -18.97 1.28 4.36
N PRO A 321 -18.68 2.60 4.30
CA PRO A 321 -19.70 3.64 4.25
C PRO A 321 -20.62 3.56 3.04
N VAL A 322 -20.08 3.20 1.88
CA VAL A 322 -20.84 3.10 0.62
C VAL A 322 -21.89 2.01 0.72
N PHE A 323 -21.50 0.81 1.13
CA PHE A 323 -22.40 -0.34 1.23
C PHE A 323 -23.19 -0.40 2.54
N SER A 324 -22.94 0.53 3.46
CA SER A 324 -23.80 0.81 4.62
C SER A 324 -24.77 1.96 4.38
N ARG A 325 -24.59 2.71 3.28
CA ARG A 325 -25.33 3.93 2.92
C ARG A 325 -25.32 4.97 4.04
N LYS A 326 -24.20 5.08 4.73
CA LYS A 326 -24.00 5.99 5.87
C LYS A 326 -22.63 6.67 5.78
N PRO A 327 -22.48 7.90 6.33
CA PRO A 327 -21.15 8.47 6.54
C PRO A 327 -20.35 7.61 7.52
N MET A 328 -19.02 7.74 7.47
CA MET A 328 -18.13 7.07 8.41
C MET A 328 -18.42 7.53 9.83
N PHE A 329 -18.78 6.59 10.70
CA PHE A 329 -19.00 6.88 12.11
C PHE A 329 -17.71 7.30 12.79
N GLY A 330 -17.69 8.48 13.42
CA GLY A 330 -16.57 8.98 14.20
C GLY A 330 -15.32 9.26 13.35
N TYR A 331 -15.45 9.90 12.19
CA TYR A 331 -14.38 10.23 11.24
C TYR A 331 -13.13 10.82 11.93
N ILE A 332 -13.28 11.82 12.82
CA ILE A 332 -12.16 12.43 13.56
C ILE A 332 -11.51 11.41 14.50
N GLY A 333 -12.30 10.60 15.21
CA GLY A 333 -11.79 9.53 16.09
C GLY A 333 -11.01 8.47 15.30
N LEU A 334 -11.45 8.14 14.09
CA LEU A 334 -10.76 7.22 13.20
C LEU A 334 -9.40 7.76 12.74
N ILE A 335 -9.31 9.06 12.43
CA ILE A 335 -8.04 9.73 12.10
C ILE A 335 -7.11 9.72 13.31
N ALA A 336 -7.61 10.13 14.49
CA ALA A 336 -6.82 10.14 15.72
C ALA A 336 -6.28 8.74 16.07
N ALA A 337 -7.11 7.70 15.93
CA ALA A 337 -6.68 6.32 16.11
C ALA A 337 -5.58 5.92 15.10
N THR A 338 -5.70 6.34 13.84
CA THR A 338 -4.70 6.05 12.80
C THR A 338 -3.36 6.74 13.11
N ILE A 339 -3.38 8.01 13.54
CA ILE A 339 -2.19 8.75 13.98
C ILE A 339 -1.56 8.06 15.18
N SER A 340 -2.37 7.63 16.15
CA SER A 340 -1.89 6.93 17.35
C SER A 340 -1.22 5.60 17.01
N ILE A 341 -1.79 4.79 16.10
CA ILE A 341 -1.17 3.56 15.62
C ILE A 341 0.18 3.86 14.96
N ALA A 342 0.24 4.84 14.06
CA ALA A 342 1.48 5.21 13.39
C ALA A 342 2.55 5.66 14.40
N GLY A 343 2.20 6.51 15.37
CA GLY A 343 3.13 6.97 16.42
C GLY A 343 3.59 5.86 17.35
N LEU A 344 2.68 4.97 17.79
CA LEU A 344 3.02 3.85 18.66
C LEU A 344 3.86 2.79 17.95
N SER A 345 3.69 2.60 16.64
CA SER A 345 4.37 1.56 15.87
C SER A 345 5.91 1.60 16.00
N ILE A 346 6.49 2.78 16.16
CA ILE A 346 7.94 2.96 16.33
C ILE A 346 8.44 2.68 17.74
N THR A 347 7.58 2.36 18.70
CA THR A 347 7.93 2.16 20.11
C THR A 347 7.82 0.71 20.58
N VAL A 348 7.34 -0.20 19.72
CA VAL A 348 6.97 -1.58 20.11
C VAL A 348 7.88 -2.66 19.52
N TRP A 349 8.88 -2.31 18.70
CA TRP A 349 9.63 -3.26 17.85
C TRP A 349 10.22 -4.46 18.56
N ALA A 350 10.65 -4.31 19.82
CA ALA A 350 11.39 -5.38 20.50
C ALA A 350 10.50 -6.49 21.07
N HIS A 351 9.18 -6.46 20.83
CA HIS A 351 8.35 -7.63 21.07
C HIS A 351 8.70 -8.80 20.11
N HIS A 352 9.35 -8.54 18.99
CA HIS A 352 9.93 -9.57 18.13
C HIS A 352 11.20 -10.21 18.72
N MET A 353 11.66 -9.76 19.89
CA MET A 353 12.92 -10.13 20.50
C MET A 353 12.78 -10.61 21.95
N TYR A 354 11.57 -10.94 22.41
CA TYR A 354 11.34 -11.35 23.81
C TYR A 354 12.19 -12.56 24.21
N VAL A 355 12.34 -13.53 23.32
CA VAL A 355 13.11 -14.77 23.57
C VAL A 355 14.62 -14.63 23.33
N THR A 356 15.08 -13.54 22.71
CA THR A 356 16.53 -13.36 22.43
C THR A 356 17.28 -12.69 23.57
N GLY A 357 16.58 -12.08 24.52
CA GLY A 357 17.18 -11.29 25.61
C GLY A 357 17.62 -9.89 25.17
N GLY A 358 18.22 -9.14 26.07
CA GLY A 358 18.67 -7.76 25.80
C GLY A 358 17.55 -6.74 25.59
N VAL A 359 16.35 -7.02 26.08
CA VAL A 359 15.13 -6.23 25.87
C VAL A 359 14.47 -5.90 27.20
N LEU A 360 14.01 -4.66 27.38
CA LEU A 360 13.21 -4.24 28.53
C LEU A 360 11.78 -4.76 28.41
N LEU A 361 11.57 -6.03 28.79
CA LEU A 361 10.29 -6.74 28.63
C LEU A 361 9.06 -5.97 29.10
N PRO A 362 9.01 -5.39 30.35
CA PRO A 362 7.81 -4.69 30.81
C PRO A 362 7.43 -3.49 29.93
N PHE A 363 8.43 -2.73 29.47
CA PHE A 363 8.20 -1.59 28.59
C PHE A 363 7.62 -2.00 27.25
N PHE A 364 8.28 -2.94 26.55
CA PHE A 364 7.84 -3.35 25.23
C PHE A 364 6.51 -4.13 25.26
N ALA A 365 6.26 -4.90 26.34
CA ALA A 365 4.97 -5.54 26.54
C ALA A 365 3.85 -4.49 26.72
N PHE A 366 4.04 -3.51 27.61
CA PHE A 366 3.08 -2.44 27.83
C PHE A 366 2.77 -1.65 26.55
N MET A 367 3.80 -1.22 25.82
CA MET A 367 3.63 -0.47 24.56
C MET A 367 2.92 -1.31 23.49
N THR A 368 3.20 -2.63 23.44
CA THR A 368 2.55 -3.55 22.50
C THR A 368 1.09 -3.77 22.83
N PHE A 369 0.72 -3.88 24.12
CA PHE A 369 -0.70 -3.89 24.51
C PHE A 369 -1.39 -2.58 24.19
N LEU A 370 -0.69 -1.46 24.39
CA LEU A 370 -1.26 -0.13 24.19
C LEU A 370 -1.67 0.11 22.73
N ILE A 371 -0.92 -0.40 21.72
CA ILE A 371 -1.25 -0.21 20.31
C ILE A 371 -2.55 -0.93 19.90
N ALA A 372 -2.99 -1.93 20.68
CA ALA A 372 -4.26 -2.59 20.44
C ALA A 372 -5.47 -1.66 20.69
N VAL A 373 -5.34 -0.67 21.58
CA VAL A 373 -6.42 0.25 21.95
C VAL A 373 -6.89 1.09 20.75
N PRO A 374 -6.04 1.89 20.06
CA PRO A 374 -6.48 2.64 18.89
C PRO A 374 -6.91 1.72 17.73
N THR A 375 -6.37 0.51 17.63
CA THR A 375 -6.87 -0.49 16.67
C THR A 375 -8.31 -0.90 16.99
N GLY A 376 -8.63 -1.13 18.26
CA GLY A 376 -10.00 -1.38 18.71
C GLY A 376 -10.95 -0.22 18.41
N VAL A 377 -10.50 1.04 18.57
CA VAL A 377 -11.28 2.23 18.19
C VAL A 377 -11.66 2.18 16.71
N LYS A 378 -10.74 1.81 15.81
CA LYS A 378 -11.05 1.67 14.38
C LYS A 378 -12.13 0.62 14.12
N PHE A 379 -12.06 -0.52 14.81
CA PHE A 379 -13.11 -1.55 14.72
C PHE A 379 -14.48 -1.03 15.15
N PHE A 380 -14.56 -0.31 16.25
CA PHE A 380 -15.82 0.32 16.68
C PHE A 380 -16.33 1.37 15.69
N ASN A 381 -15.44 2.11 15.01
CA ASN A 381 -15.83 3.03 13.94
C ASN A 381 -16.45 2.27 12.74
N TRP A 382 -15.86 1.16 12.30
CA TRP A 382 -16.39 0.36 11.19
C TRP A 382 -17.72 -0.31 11.58
N ILE A 383 -17.81 -0.93 12.76
CA ILE A 383 -19.06 -1.52 13.26
C ILE A 383 -20.14 -0.44 13.45
N GLY A 384 -19.80 0.72 14.03
CA GLY A 384 -20.71 1.85 14.21
C GLY A 384 -21.21 2.43 12.89
N THR A 385 -20.40 2.38 11.82
CA THR A 385 -20.83 2.74 10.47
C THR A 385 -21.87 1.76 9.93
N MET A 386 -21.65 0.45 10.11
CA MET A 386 -22.61 -0.59 9.71
C MET A 386 -23.87 -0.60 10.59
N TRP A 387 -23.76 -0.25 11.86
CA TRP A 387 -24.87 -0.26 12.81
C TRP A 387 -25.99 0.66 12.39
N LYS A 388 -27.22 0.13 12.27
CA LYS A 388 -28.39 0.84 11.75
C LYS A 388 -28.19 1.43 10.34
N GLY A 389 -27.26 0.91 9.55
CA GLY A 389 -27.11 1.21 8.13
C GLY A 389 -28.02 0.34 7.26
N SER A 390 -28.27 0.80 6.04
CA SER A 390 -28.94 -0.02 5.01
C SER A 390 -27.88 -0.85 4.29
N LEU A 391 -27.52 -1.99 4.90
CA LEU A 391 -26.41 -2.83 4.42
C LEU A 391 -26.76 -3.52 3.10
N SER A 392 -25.84 -3.49 2.17
CA SER A 392 -25.87 -4.29 0.96
C SER A 392 -24.56 -5.07 0.81
N PHE A 393 -24.66 -6.36 0.45
CA PHE A 393 -23.53 -7.29 0.42
C PHE A 393 -23.11 -7.61 -1.02
N GLU A 394 -22.78 -6.56 -1.77
CA GLU A 394 -22.01 -6.69 -3.00
C GLU A 394 -20.58 -7.15 -2.68
N THR A 395 -19.89 -7.63 -3.69
CA THR A 395 -18.55 -8.25 -3.52
C THR A 395 -17.56 -7.39 -2.72
N PRO A 396 -17.44 -6.05 -2.91
CA PRO A 396 -16.55 -5.24 -2.07
C PRO A 396 -16.88 -5.32 -0.57
N MET A 397 -18.17 -5.30 -0.22
CA MET A 397 -18.60 -5.36 1.18
C MET A 397 -18.38 -6.75 1.81
N LEU A 398 -18.52 -7.83 1.03
CA LEU A 398 -18.15 -9.16 1.52
C LEU A 398 -16.67 -9.24 1.90
N TRP A 399 -15.80 -8.70 1.05
CA TRP A 399 -14.37 -8.64 1.35
C TRP A 399 -14.07 -7.77 2.57
N ALA A 400 -14.76 -6.63 2.72
CA ALA A 400 -14.60 -5.75 3.88
C ALA A 400 -15.07 -6.43 5.17
N THR A 401 -16.19 -7.14 5.16
CA THR A 401 -16.64 -7.91 6.34
C THR A 401 -15.76 -9.10 6.63
N GLY A 402 -15.27 -9.79 5.59
CA GLY A 402 -14.28 -10.86 5.73
C GLY A 402 -12.99 -10.36 6.38
N PHE A 403 -12.50 -9.18 5.98
CA PHE A 403 -11.38 -8.51 6.64
C PHE A 403 -11.65 -8.28 8.12
N LEU A 404 -12.81 -7.76 8.51
CA LEU A 404 -13.13 -7.51 9.92
C LEU A 404 -13.02 -8.79 10.74
N VAL A 405 -13.57 -9.89 10.25
CA VAL A 405 -13.55 -11.19 10.95
C VAL A 405 -12.13 -11.73 11.06
N THR A 406 -11.39 -11.77 9.96
CA THR A 406 -10.02 -12.33 9.94
C THR A 406 -9.05 -11.49 10.76
N PHE A 407 -9.10 -10.17 10.64
CA PHE A 407 -8.18 -9.31 11.36
C PHE A 407 -8.46 -9.27 12.86
N VAL A 408 -9.73 -9.29 13.32
CA VAL A 408 -10.04 -9.41 14.77
C VAL A 408 -9.42 -10.67 15.34
N PHE A 409 -9.55 -11.80 14.66
CA PHE A 409 -8.94 -13.05 15.11
C PHE A 409 -7.41 -12.94 15.17
N GLY A 410 -6.79 -12.38 14.12
CA GLY A 410 -5.35 -12.11 14.09
C GLY A 410 -4.91 -11.14 15.19
N GLY A 411 -5.68 -10.06 15.44
CA GLY A 411 -5.41 -9.10 16.50
C GLY A 411 -5.45 -9.72 17.91
N LEU A 412 -6.44 -10.58 18.17
CA LEU A 412 -6.55 -11.30 19.46
C LEU A 412 -5.37 -12.23 19.69
N THR A 413 -4.95 -12.98 18.67
CA THR A 413 -3.74 -13.82 18.77
C THR A 413 -2.47 -12.98 18.92
N GLY A 414 -2.45 -11.76 18.38
CA GLY A 414 -1.38 -10.76 18.61
C GLY A 414 -1.32 -10.30 20.07
N VAL A 415 -2.47 -10.13 20.73
CA VAL A 415 -2.53 -9.84 22.18
C VAL A 415 -1.92 -10.97 23.00
N ILE A 416 -2.12 -12.22 22.60
CA ILE A 416 -1.45 -13.38 23.24
C ILE A 416 0.07 -13.25 23.09
N LEU A 417 0.58 -12.98 21.90
CA LEU A 417 2.01 -12.80 21.61
C LEU A 417 2.61 -11.53 22.26
N ALA A 418 1.78 -10.52 22.58
CA ALA A 418 2.21 -9.32 23.28
C ALA A 418 2.61 -9.59 24.74
N SER A 419 2.16 -10.71 25.30
CA SER A 419 2.47 -11.15 26.67
C SER A 419 3.76 -11.98 26.67
N PRO A 420 4.89 -11.51 27.24
CA PRO A 420 6.13 -12.26 27.24
C PRO A 420 6.01 -13.71 27.76
N PRO A 421 5.30 -13.99 28.87
CA PRO A 421 5.13 -15.37 29.34
C PRO A 421 4.41 -16.27 28.33
N MET A 422 3.45 -15.73 27.57
CA MET A 422 2.76 -16.49 26.54
C MET A 422 3.60 -16.65 25.28
N ASP A 423 4.32 -15.59 24.88
CA ASP A 423 5.21 -15.62 23.73
C ASP A 423 6.34 -16.65 23.90
N PHE A 424 6.90 -16.80 25.11
CA PHE A 424 7.94 -17.82 25.39
C PHE A 424 7.51 -19.26 25.06
N HIS A 425 6.20 -19.55 25.10
CA HIS A 425 5.68 -20.90 24.75
C HIS A 425 5.43 -21.09 23.25
N VAL A 426 5.17 -20.01 22.51
CA VAL A 426 4.72 -20.11 21.12
C VAL A 426 5.62 -19.37 20.14
N SER A 427 6.64 -18.65 20.62
CA SER A 427 7.63 -17.97 19.77
C SER A 427 8.32 -18.98 18.85
N ASP A 428 8.58 -18.55 17.60
CA ASP A 428 9.19 -19.38 16.55
C ASP A 428 8.47 -20.70 16.23
N THR A 429 7.18 -20.81 16.60
CA THR A 429 6.31 -21.93 16.21
C THR A 429 5.34 -21.53 15.09
N TYR A 430 4.56 -22.50 14.60
CA TYR A 430 3.47 -22.26 13.65
C TYR A 430 2.33 -21.38 14.20
N PHE A 431 2.25 -21.17 15.52
CA PHE A 431 1.32 -20.20 16.10
C PHE A 431 1.61 -18.76 15.59
N VAL A 432 2.88 -18.40 15.54
CA VAL A 432 3.31 -17.10 14.99
C VAL A 432 2.99 -17.01 13.50
N VAL A 433 3.19 -18.10 12.74
CA VAL A 433 2.85 -18.16 11.31
C VAL A 433 1.35 -17.96 11.09
N ALA A 434 0.53 -18.64 11.87
CA ALA A 434 -0.92 -18.48 11.85
C ALA A 434 -1.34 -17.04 12.17
N HIS A 435 -0.82 -16.49 13.27
CA HIS A 435 -1.09 -15.13 13.71
C HIS A 435 -0.81 -14.11 12.60
N PHE A 436 0.41 -14.09 12.04
CA PHE A 436 0.73 -13.04 11.07
C PHE A 436 0.04 -13.24 9.72
N HIS A 437 -0.38 -14.46 9.34
CA HIS A 437 -1.22 -14.62 8.17
C HIS A 437 -2.64 -14.06 8.40
N TYR A 438 -3.21 -14.21 9.58
CA TYR A 438 -4.49 -13.60 9.93
C TYR A 438 -4.40 -12.06 9.95
N THR A 439 -3.29 -11.49 10.42
CA THR A 439 -3.10 -10.03 10.41
C THR A 439 -2.67 -9.49 9.04
N LEU A 440 -1.71 -10.12 8.34
CA LEU A 440 -1.17 -9.61 7.08
C LEU A 440 -1.99 -10.07 5.87
N PHE A 441 -2.18 -11.37 5.67
CA PHE A 441 -3.00 -11.86 4.56
C PHE A 441 -4.47 -11.42 4.73
N GLY A 442 -5.00 -11.57 5.95
CA GLY A 442 -6.35 -11.13 6.31
C GLY A 442 -6.57 -9.63 6.11
N THR A 443 -5.53 -8.81 6.19
CA THR A 443 -5.60 -7.38 5.86
C THR A 443 -5.36 -7.14 4.38
N VAL A 444 -4.17 -7.46 3.90
CA VAL A 444 -3.69 -7.05 2.57
C VAL A 444 -4.52 -7.68 1.46
N VAL A 445 -4.73 -9.00 1.50
CA VAL A 445 -5.41 -9.71 0.40
C VAL A 445 -6.91 -9.45 0.42
N TYR A 446 -7.54 -9.44 1.59
CA TYR A 446 -8.97 -9.12 1.67
C TYR A 446 -9.26 -7.69 1.25
N ALA A 447 -8.48 -6.71 1.72
CA ALA A 447 -8.67 -5.33 1.31
C ALA A 447 -8.23 -5.08 -0.15
N MET A 448 -7.24 -5.81 -0.67
CA MET A 448 -6.89 -5.78 -2.09
C MET A 448 -8.10 -6.15 -2.96
N PHE A 449 -8.77 -7.25 -2.65
CA PHE A 449 -9.97 -7.66 -3.40
C PHE A 449 -11.16 -6.71 -3.17
N ALA A 450 -11.35 -6.18 -1.95
CA ALA A 450 -12.33 -5.14 -1.70
C ALA A 450 -12.07 -3.93 -2.61
N GLY A 451 -10.83 -3.44 -2.65
CA GLY A 451 -10.41 -2.32 -3.48
C GLY A 451 -10.51 -2.59 -4.97
N PHE A 452 -10.06 -3.76 -5.45
CA PHE A 452 -10.18 -4.11 -6.86
C PHE A 452 -11.63 -4.16 -7.32
N HIS A 453 -12.53 -4.81 -6.59
CA HIS A 453 -13.94 -4.83 -6.96
C HIS A 453 -14.59 -3.44 -6.85
N PHE A 454 -14.23 -2.65 -5.84
CA PHE A 454 -14.77 -1.31 -5.62
C PHE A 454 -14.33 -0.32 -6.70
N TRP A 455 -13.03 -0.20 -6.98
CA TRP A 455 -12.50 0.77 -7.96
C TRP A 455 -12.28 0.20 -9.36
N TRP A 456 -12.66 -1.06 -9.64
CA TRP A 456 -12.55 -1.64 -11.00
C TRP A 456 -13.20 -0.77 -12.07
N PRO A 457 -14.39 -0.14 -11.82
CA PRO A 457 -14.98 0.83 -12.72
C PRO A 457 -14.05 2.00 -13.06
N LYS A 458 -13.35 2.54 -12.07
CA LYS A 458 -12.38 3.63 -12.28
C LYS A 458 -11.17 3.19 -13.09
N PHE A 459 -10.69 1.97 -12.85
CA PHE A 459 -9.51 1.43 -13.55
C PHE A 459 -9.80 1.11 -15.01
N THR A 460 -10.99 0.58 -15.33
CA THR A 460 -11.27 -0.06 -16.62
C THR A 460 -12.50 0.48 -17.35
N GLY A 461 -13.36 1.24 -16.69
CA GLY A 461 -14.68 1.65 -17.21
C GLY A 461 -15.70 0.51 -17.27
N LYS A 462 -15.50 -0.60 -16.54
CA LYS A 462 -16.38 -1.77 -16.54
C LYS A 462 -16.56 -2.30 -15.12
N MET A 463 -17.65 -3.03 -14.84
CA MET A 463 -17.88 -3.73 -13.57
C MET A 463 -17.43 -5.19 -13.67
N LEU A 464 -16.83 -5.71 -12.59
CA LEU A 464 -16.60 -7.15 -12.43
C LEU A 464 -17.94 -7.88 -12.20
N ASP A 465 -17.98 -9.16 -12.57
CA ASP A 465 -19.16 -10.01 -12.35
C ASP A 465 -19.30 -10.36 -10.87
N GLU A 466 -20.42 -9.99 -10.28
CA GLU A 466 -20.74 -10.17 -8.86
C GLU A 466 -20.75 -11.65 -8.44
N ARG A 467 -21.29 -12.54 -9.29
CA ARG A 467 -21.37 -13.97 -8.96
C ARG A 467 -19.97 -14.59 -8.86
N LEU A 468 -19.11 -14.27 -9.82
CA LEU A 468 -17.72 -14.75 -9.80
C LEU A 468 -16.93 -14.14 -8.64
N GLY A 469 -17.17 -12.86 -8.33
CA GLY A 469 -16.59 -12.21 -7.15
C GLY A 469 -16.96 -12.89 -5.84
N LYS A 470 -18.24 -13.24 -5.66
CA LYS A 470 -18.73 -13.98 -4.48
C LYS A 470 -18.18 -15.42 -4.40
N ILE A 471 -18.06 -16.10 -5.54
CA ILE A 471 -17.40 -17.42 -5.59
C ILE A 471 -15.95 -17.31 -5.14
N THR A 472 -15.19 -16.34 -5.67
CA THR A 472 -13.81 -16.08 -5.25
C THR A 472 -13.72 -15.84 -3.75
N PHE A 473 -14.59 -15.00 -3.20
CA PHE A 473 -14.61 -14.68 -1.76
C PHE A 473 -14.79 -15.93 -0.89
N TRP A 474 -15.82 -16.73 -1.16
CA TRP A 474 -16.12 -17.89 -0.32
C TRP A 474 -15.09 -19.00 -0.44
N THR A 475 -14.62 -19.29 -1.67
CA THR A 475 -13.58 -20.31 -1.87
C THR A 475 -12.26 -19.91 -1.25
N LEU A 476 -11.85 -18.64 -1.36
CA LEU A 476 -10.66 -18.12 -0.71
C LEU A 476 -10.79 -18.16 0.81
N THR A 477 -11.90 -17.71 1.37
CA THR A 477 -12.11 -17.65 2.82
C THR A 477 -12.09 -19.05 3.45
N VAL A 478 -12.70 -20.05 2.80
CA VAL A 478 -12.65 -21.44 3.26
C VAL A 478 -11.20 -21.97 3.19
N GLY A 479 -10.52 -21.81 2.06
CA GLY A 479 -9.13 -22.24 1.89
C GLY A 479 -8.18 -21.58 2.89
N PHE A 480 -8.35 -20.29 3.13
CA PHE A 480 -7.57 -19.52 4.10
C PHE A 480 -7.71 -20.08 5.53
N ASN A 481 -8.95 -20.31 5.99
CA ASN A 481 -9.17 -20.83 7.34
C ASN A 481 -8.69 -22.27 7.47
N LEU A 482 -8.90 -23.13 6.47
CA LEU A 482 -8.35 -24.50 6.48
C LEU A 482 -6.81 -24.49 6.52
N THR A 483 -6.17 -23.50 5.93
CA THR A 483 -4.72 -23.38 5.95
C THR A 483 -4.21 -22.89 7.30
N PHE A 484 -4.67 -21.71 7.74
CA PHE A 484 -4.01 -20.98 8.82
C PHE A 484 -4.67 -21.15 10.18
N LEU A 485 -5.97 -21.46 10.26
CA LEU A 485 -6.62 -21.67 11.55
C LEU A 485 -5.98 -22.86 12.29
N VAL A 486 -5.78 -23.98 11.57
CA VAL A 486 -5.18 -25.19 12.15
C VAL A 486 -3.72 -25.02 12.57
N GLN A 487 -3.01 -24.06 11.99
CA GLN A 487 -1.62 -23.77 12.35
C GLN A 487 -1.48 -23.16 13.76
N HIS A 488 -2.53 -22.58 14.34
CA HIS A 488 -2.51 -22.15 15.74
C HIS A 488 -2.36 -23.36 16.67
N TRP A 489 -3.13 -24.44 16.44
CA TRP A 489 -3.00 -25.67 17.22
C TRP A 489 -1.67 -26.38 16.95
N LEU A 490 -1.22 -26.37 15.70
CA LEU A 490 0.06 -26.95 15.33
C LEU A 490 1.22 -26.26 16.07
N GLY A 491 1.19 -24.93 16.16
CA GLY A 491 2.17 -24.14 16.90
C GLY A 491 2.04 -24.30 18.42
N ALA A 492 0.82 -24.36 18.96
CA ALA A 492 0.59 -24.60 20.37
C ALA A 492 1.02 -26.01 20.79
N ALA A 493 1.01 -26.99 19.88
CA ALA A 493 1.57 -28.33 20.08
C ALA A 493 3.11 -28.35 19.96
N GLY A 494 3.76 -27.23 19.66
CA GLY A 494 5.21 -27.06 19.66
C GLY A 494 5.89 -27.23 18.30
N MET A 495 5.17 -27.33 17.17
CA MET A 495 5.82 -27.42 15.86
C MET A 495 6.59 -26.13 15.53
N PRO A 496 7.93 -26.20 15.35
CA PRO A 496 8.70 -25.03 14.97
C PRO A 496 8.39 -24.56 13.55
N ARG A 497 8.48 -23.26 13.31
CA ARG A 497 8.42 -22.71 11.95
C ARG A 497 9.78 -22.86 11.23
N ARG A 498 9.76 -22.85 9.88
CA ARG A 498 10.97 -22.89 9.03
C ARG A 498 11.73 -24.19 9.03
N TYR A 499 11.13 -25.27 9.47
CA TYR A 499 11.66 -26.62 9.36
C TYR A 499 11.08 -27.29 8.12
N ALA A 500 11.94 -27.92 7.33
CA ALA A 500 11.55 -28.61 6.10
C ALA A 500 10.84 -29.95 6.38
N ASP A 501 11.06 -30.52 7.57
CA ASP A 501 10.61 -31.85 7.95
C ASP A 501 10.22 -31.92 9.43
N TYR A 502 9.52 -32.97 9.81
CA TYR A 502 9.13 -33.33 11.18
C TYR A 502 9.00 -34.85 11.31
N LEU A 503 9.10 -35.39 12.52
CA LEU A 503 8.96 -36.83 12.74
C LEU A 503 7.50 -37.27 12.78
N ALA A 504 7.19 -38.47 12.28
CA ALA A 504 5.85 -39.03 12.37
C ALA A 504 5.38 -39.18 13.84
N ALA A 505 6.34 -39.40 14.75
CA ALA A 505 6.10 -39.53 16.18
C ALA A 505 5.68 -38.21 16.86
N ASP A 506 5.95 -37.04 16.23
CA ASP A 506 5.59 -35.73 16.79
C ASP A 506 4.08 -35.46 16.77
N GLY A 507 3.30 -36.26 16.04
CA GLY A 507 1.84 -36.12 15.95
C GLY A 507 1.34 -34.96 15.09
N PHE A 508 2.21 -34.27 14.33
CA PHE A 508 1.87 -33.08 13.53
C PHE A 508 1.23 -33.42 12.18
N THR A 509 1.25 -34.68 11.72
CA THR A 509 0.90 -35.07 10.35
C THR A 509 -0.53 -34.66 9.96
N THR A 510 -1.53 -34.93 10.81
CA THR A 510 -2.94 -34.64 10.47
C THR A 510 -3.18 -33.15 10.26
N LEU A 511 -2.68 -32.31 11.16
CA LEU A 511 -2.84 -30.86 11.06
C LEU A 511 -2.06 -30.28 9.86
N ASN A 512 -0.86 -30.80 9.57
CA ASN A 512 -0.09 -30.40 8.39
C ASN A 512 -0.78 -30.82 7.10
N THR A 513 -1.31 -32.04 7.01
CA THR A 513 -2.07 -32.49 5.83
C THR A 513 -3.29 -31.60 5.60
N LEU A 514 -4.07 -31.31 6.66
CA LEU A 514 -5.25 -30.45 6.57
C LEU A 514 -4.88 -29.01 6.13
N SER A 515 -3.82 -28.45 6.71
CA SER A 515 -3.30 -27.13 6.31
C SER A 515 -2.84 -27.13 4.85
N SER A 516 -2.23 -28.21 4.36
CA SER A 516 -1.79 -28.33 2.95
C SER A 516 -2.99 -28.44 2.00
N ILE A 517 -4.02 -29.22 2.33
CA ILE A 517 -5.27 -29.27 1.55
C ILE A 517 -5.89 -27.87 1.47
N GLY A 518 -5.96 -27.15 2.60
CA GLY A 518 -6.45 -25.79 2.67
C GLY A 518 -5.65 -24.84 1.74
N SER A 519 -4.33 -24.95 1.73
CA SER A 519 -3.47 -24.09 0.90
C SER A 519 -3.67 -24.29 -0.60
N PHE A 520 -3.87 -25.54 -1.05
CA PHE A 520 -4.21 -25.80 -2.45
C PHE A 520 -5.60 -25.28 -2.81
N ALA A 521 -6.59 -25.43 -1.92
CA ALA A 521 -7.90 -24.83 -2.10
C ALA A 521 -7.82 -23.30 -2.18
N LEU A 522 -6.99 -22.66 -1.33
CA LEU A 522 -6.68 -21.24 -1.37
C LEU A 522 -6.05 -20.84 -2.72
N GLY A 523 -5.06 -21.59 -3.20
CA GLY A 523 -4.44 -21.32 -4.50
C GLY A 523 -5.44 -21.43 -5.67
N LEU A 524 -6.31 -22.42 -5.69
CA LEU A 524 -7.33 -22.61 -6.71
C LEU A 524 -8.42 -21.51 -6.67
N SER A 525 -8.64 -20.87 -5.53
CA SER A 525 -9.65 -19.82 -5.37
C SER A 525 -9.39 -18.57 -6.24
N PHE A 526 -8.18 -18.40 -6.78
CA PHE A 526 -7.86 -17.31 -7.70
C PHE A 526 -8.35 -17.55 -9.14
N LEU A 527 -8.66 -18.79 -9.53
CA LEU A 527 -9.14 -19.10 -10.88
C LEU A 527 -10.46 -18.39 -11.25
N PRO A 528 -11.49 -18.34 -10.39
CA PRO A 528 -12.69 -17.58 -10.67
C PRO A 528 -12.42 -16.08 -10.84
N PHE A 529 -11.45 -15.52 -10.10
CA PHE A 529 -11.05 -14.11 -10.25
C PHE A 529 -10.39 -13.87 -11.62
N PHE A 530 -9.43 -14.69 -12.03
CA PHE A 530 -8.82 -14.57 -13.36
C PHE A 530 -9.86 -14.67 -14.49
N TYR A 531 -10.78 -15.62 -14.35
CA TYR A 531 -11.87 -15.75 -15.31
C TYR A 531 -12.77 -14.53 -15.30
N ASN A 532 -13.07 -13.94 -14.13
CA ASN A 532 -13.85 -12.73 -14.01
C ASN A 532 -13.18 -11.54 -14.72
N VAL A 533 -11.89 -11.34 -14.50
CA VAL A 533 -11.09 -10.29 -15.16
C VAL A 533 -11.12 -10.47 -16.69
N TRP A 534 -10.85 -11.69 -17.18
CA TRP A 534 -10.88 -12.00 -18.61
C TRP A 534 -12.27 -11.79 -19.21
N LYS A 535 -13.32 -12.32 -18.58
CA LYS A 535 -14.72 -12.17 -19.00
C LYS A 535 -15.11 -10.70 -19.08
N THR A 536 -14.80 -9.93 -18.04
CA THR A 536 -15.09 -8.50 -17.98
C THR A 536 -14.33 -7.70 -19.03
N ALA A 537 -13.04 -8.00 -19.23
CA ALA A 537 -12.25 -7.35 -20.27
C ALA A 537 -12.86 -7.55 -21.65
N LYS A 538 -13.31 -8.77 -21.96
CA LYS A 538 -13.82 -9.15 -23.30
C LYS A 538 -15.29 -8.77 -23.50
N TYR A 539 -16.15 -9.02 -22.53
CA TYR A 539 -17.61 -8.95 -22.66
C TYR A 539 -18.29 -7.92 -21.76
N GLY A 540 -17.56 -7.30 -20.82
CA GLY A 540 -18.12 -6.34 -19.89
C GLY A 540 -18.65 -5.08 -20.59
N LYS A 541 -19.82 -4.63 -20.20
CA LYS A 541 -20.43 -3.38 -20.69
C LYS A 541 -19.66 -2.18 -20.13
N LYS A 542 -19.51 -1.13 -20.93
CA LYS A 542 -18.99 0.15 -20.46
C LYS A 542 -19.95 0.80 -19.48
N ILE A 543 -19.41 1.49 -18.51
CA ILE A 543 -20.14 2.27 -17.52
C ILE A 543 -20.20 3.71 -18.01
N GLU A 544 -21.36 4.31 -17.95
CA GLU A 544 -21.60 5.72 -18.31
C GLU A 544 -21.67 6.62 -17.07
N ALA A 545 -22.02 6.03 -15.90
CA ALA A 545 -22.14 6.77 -14.65
C ALA A 545 -20.76 7.02 -14.00
N ASP A 546 -20.63 8.19 -13.38
CA ASP A 546 -19.44 8.53 -12.58
C ASP A 546 -19.36 7.68 -11.31
N ASP A 547 -20.50 7.42 -10.67
CA ASP A 547 -20.63 6.54 -9.51
C ASP A 547 -21.63 5.39 -9.81
N PRO A 548 -21.15 4.21 -10.22
CA PRO A 548 -22.02 3.06 -10.47
C PRO A 548 -22.56 2.40 -9.19
N TRP A 549 -22.01 2.73 -8.01
CA TRP A 549 -22.48 2.23 -6.71
C TRP A 549 -23.61 3.08 -6.13
N GLY A 550 -23.73 4.35 -6.54
CA GLY A 550 -24.78 5.27 -6.22
C GLY A 550 -24.72 5.92 -4.83
N TYR A 551 -23.77 5.50 -3.97
CA TYR A 551 -23.61 6.03 -2.61
C TYR A 551 -22.15 6.32 -2.25
N SER A 552 -21.27 6.41 -3.25
CA SER A 552 -19.86 6.69 -3.03
C SER A 552 -19.66 8.14 -2.57
N ARG A 553 -18.67 8.35 -1.70
CA ARG A 553 -18.54 9.62 -0.97
C ARG A 553 -17.35 10.46 -1.41
N SER A 554 -16.22 9.81 -1.64
CA SER A 554 -14.95 10.46 -1.94
C SER A 554 -14.88 10.99 -3.38
N LEU A 555 -14.03 12.00 -3.57
CA LEU A 555 -14.03 12.86 -4.76
C LEU A 555 -13.77 12.13 -6.09
N GLU A 556 -13.05 10.99 -6.08
CA GLU A 556 -12.81 10.20 -7.28
C GLU A 556 -14.11 9.70 -7.95
N TRP A 557 -15.22 9.69 -7.23
CA TRP A 557 -16.52 9.31 -7.77
C TRP A 557 -17.30 10.49 -8.40
N ALA A 558 -16.70 11.69 -8.40
CA ALA A 558 -17.22 12.87 -9.10
C ALA A 558 -16.58 13.10 -10.48
N THR A 559 -15.99 12.07 -11.08
CA THR A 559 -15.41 12.10 -12.43
C THR A 559 -15.71 10.81 -13.17
N SER A 560 -15.56 10.78 -14.50
CA SER A 560 -15.90 9.64 -15.35
C SER A 560 -15.19 8.33 -14.99
N CYS A 561 -15.74 7.21 -15.47
CA CYS A 561 -15.17 5.87 -15.38
C CYS A 561 -14.72 5.37 -16.79
N PRO A 562 -13.41 5.35 -17.14
CA PRO A 562 -12.26 5.81 -16.36
C PRO A 562 -12.09 7.33 -16.33
N PRO A 563 -11.31 7.89 -15.37
CA PRO A 563 -11.01 9.32 -15.30
C PRO A 563 -10.17 9.81 -16.49
N PRO A 564 -10.31 11.09 -16.90
CA PRO A 564 -9.46 11.70 -17.93
C PRO A 564 -7.99 11.80 -17.50
N ARG A 565 -7.09 12.23 -18.43
CA ARG A 565 -5.64 12.29 -18.18
C ARG A 565 -5.28 13.11 -16.94
N HIS A 566 -5.95 14.24 -16.71
CA HIS A 566 -5.72 15.13 -15.57
C HIS A 566 -6.82 15.03 -14.51
N ASN A 567 -7.43 13.84 -14.38
CA ASN A 567 -8.36 13.42 -13.34
C ASN A 567 -9.76 14.03 -13.43
N PHE A 568 -9.88 15.33 -13.66
CA PHE A 568 -11.17 16.04 -13.72
C PHE A 568 -11.23 16.95 -14.94
N THR A 569 -12.39 17.03 -15.57
CA THR A 569 -12.71 18.07 -16.57
C THR A 569 -13.14 19.37 -15.88
N SER A 570 -13.85 19.22 -14.75
CA SER A 570 -14.23 20.31 -13.85
C SER A 570 -14.30 19.75 -12.43
N LEU A 571 -13.77 20.50 -11.45
CA LEU A 571 -13.83 20.10 -10.05
C LEU A 571 -15.16 20.56 -9.45
N PRO A 572 -15.90 19.68 -8.75
CA PRO A 572 -17.08 20.11 -8.00
C PRO A 572 -16.65 20.98 -6.80
N ARG A 573 -17.60 21.75 -6.27
CA ARG A 573 -17.34 22.54 -5.06
C ARG A 573 -17.27 21.61 -3.84
N ILE A 574 -16.11 21.57 -3.19
CA ILE A 574 -15.86 20.71 -2.02
C ILE A 574 -16.28 21.44 -0.75
N ARG A 575 -17.29 20.94 -0.04
CA ARG A 575 -17.85 21.54 1.18
C ARG A 575 -17.80 20.62 2.39
N SER A 576 -17.76 19.30 2.17
CA SER A 576 -17.78 18.26 3.20
C SER A 576 -16.66 17.23 2.97
N GLU A 577 -16.63 16.20 3.79
CA GLU A 577 -15.80 14.98 3.62
C GLU A 577 -16.37 14.00 2.58
N SER A 578 -17.54 14.31 2.02
CA SER A 578 -18.28 13.45 1.08
C SER A 578 -18.62 14.18 -0.24
N PRO A 579 -17.66 14.78 -0.96
CA PRO A 579 -17.94 15.70 -2.07
C PRO A 579 -18.65 15.05 -3.26
N ALA A 580 -18.45 13.76 -3.54
CA ALA A 580 -19.18 13.08 -4.61
C ALA A 580 -20.63 12.79 -4.19
N PHE A 581 -20.86 12.42 -2.94
CA PHE A 581 -22.21 12.23 -2.40
C PHE A 581 -22.98 13.54 -2.41
N ASP A 582 -22.38 14.65 -1.98
CA ASP A 582 -23.01 15.98 -2.03
C ASP A 582 -23.41 16.40 -3.45
N LEU A 583 -22.61 16.01 -4.44
CA LEU A 583 -22.88 16.28 -5.86
C LEU A 583 -24.06 15.47 -6.39
N HIS A 584 -24.12 14.17 -6.04
CA HIS A 584 -25.14 13.25 -6.58
C HIS A 584 -26.46 13.27 -5.78
N HIS A 585 -26.43 13.70 -4.51
CA HIS A 585 -27.57 13.74 -3.60
C HIS A 585 -27.70 15.11 -2.90
N PRO A 586 -27.88 16.22 -3.64
CA PRO A 586 -27.85 17.56 -3.07
C PRO A 586 -28.99 17.82 -2.06
N GLU A 587 -30.14 17.15 -2.21
CA GLU A 587 -31.26 17.23 -1.28
C GLU A 587 -30.93 16.64 0.10
N VAL A 588 -30.20 15.53 0.14
CA VAL A 588 -29.76 14.88 1.40
C VAL A 588 -28.67 15.71 2.07
N ALA A 589 -27.71 16.21 1.30
CA ALA A 589 -26.63 17.07 1.79
C ALA A 589 -27.18 18.37 2.41
N ALA A 590 -28.23 18.96 1.82
CA ALA A 590 -28.90 20.13 2.37
C ALA A 590 -29.61 19.84 3.71
N LEU A 591 -30.25 18.67 3.83
CA LEU A 591 -30.90 18.23 5.07
C LEU A 591 -29.88 17.94 6.19
N GLU A 592 -28.74 17.34 5.87
CA GLU A 592 -27.65 17.11 6.84
C GLU A 592 -27.05 18.43 7.32
N ALA A 593 -26.81 19.39 6.43
CA ALA A 593 -26.30 20.71 6.78
C ALA A 593 -27.25 21.54 7.66
N SER A 594 -28.57 21.29 7.60
CA SER A 594 -29.56 21.99 8.44
C SER A 594 -29.66 21.42 9.87
N ARG A 595 -29.04 20.26 10.13
CA ARG A 595 -29.05 19.56 11.43
C ARG A 595 -27.76 19.78 12.24
N THR A 596 -26.74 20.32 11.60
CA THR A 596 -25.46 20.73 12.23
C THR A 596 -25.47 22.23 12.54
#